data_f809bb71954dbd6c98a1475f05e4b863
#
_entry.id   f809bb71954dbd6c98a1475f05e4b863
#
_cell.length_a   1.000
_cell.length_b   1.000
_cell.length_c   1.000
_cell.angle_alpha   90.00
_cell.angle_beta   90.00
_cell.angle_gamma   90.00
#
_symmetry.space_group_name_H-M   'P 1'
#
loop_
_entity.id
_entity.type
_entity.pdbx_description
1 polymer ?
#
loop_
_entity_poly.entity_id
_entity_poly.type
_entity_poly.pdbx_seq_one_letter_code
_entity_poly.pdbx_strand_id
1 'polypeptide(L)'
;PTRRSSDLKHGVNVLVGERAITINRQEKVIHSSAGRTVYYDKLIMATGSYPWIPPIKGSETQDCFVYRTIEDLNAIESCARRSKRGAVVGGGLLGLEAAGALKNLGVETHVIEFAPMLMAEQLDPMGGEQLRRKIESMGVRVHTSKNTQEIVQQGTEARKTMRFADGSELEVDFIVFSTGIRPRDKLATQCGLEVAPRGGIVINDACQTSDPDIYAIGECASWNNRVYGLVAPGYKMAQVAVDHILDNENAFEGADLSAKLKLLGVDVGGI
;
A
#
# COMPACT_ATOMS: atom_id res chain seq x y z
N PRO A 1 9.82 -7.91 -17.44
CA PRO A 1 10.75 -7.33 -16.46
C PRO A 1 12.18 -7.67 -16.89
N THR A 2 12.94 -6.64 -17.25
CA THR A 2 14.34 -6.76 -17.64
C THR A 2 15.21 -6.88 -16.39
N ARG A 3 16.18 -7.82 -16.41
CA ARG A 3 17.24 -7.89 -15.39
C ARG A 3 17.91 -6.52 -15.29
N ARG A 4 18.01 -5.97 -14.08
CA ARG A 4 18.79 -4.74 -13.86
C ARG A 4 20.27 -5.04 -14.07
N SER A 5 21.02 -4.12 -14.66
CA SER A 5 22.46 -4.29 -14.90
C SER A 5 23.26 -4.52 -13.60
N SER A 6 22.75 -4.07 -12.46
CA SER A 6 23.29 -4.34 -11.11
C SER A 6 23.30 -5.83 -10.75
N ASP A 7 22.26 -6.56 -11.13
CA ASP A 7 22.11 -7.98 -10.78
C ASP A 7 23.21 -8.84 -11.41
N LEU A 8 23.56 -8.50 -12.66
CA LEU A 8 24.63 -9.16 -13.40
C LEU A 8 26.03 -8.83 -12.85
N LYS A 9 26.23 -7.63 -12.30
CA LYS A 9 27.52 -7.20 -11.75
C LYS A 9 27.89 -7.88 -10.43
N HIS A 10 26.87 -8.27 -9.65
CA HIS A 10 27.05 -8.84 -8.32
C HIS A 10 26.82 -10.36 -8.25
N GLY A 11 26.70 -11.04 -9.40
CA GLY A 11 26.52 -12.49 -9.46
C GLY A 11 25.17 -12.99 -8.93
N VAL A 12 24.17 -12.10 -8.89
CA VAL A 12 22.83 -12.42 -8.38
C VAL A 12 22.03 -13.17 -9.47
N ASN A 13 21.48 -14.33 -9.11
CA ASN A 13 20.54 -15.05 -9.98
C ASN A 13 19.12 -14.51 -9.77
N VAL A 14 18.54 -13.90 -10.82
CA VAL A 14 17.19 -13.36 -10.77
C VAL A 14 16.24 -14.26 -11.55
N LEU A 15 15.24 -14.82 -10.86
CA LEU A 15 14.18 -15.62 -11.46
C LEU A 15 12.95 -14.71 -11.68
N VAL A 16 12.74 -14.34 -12.94
CA VAL A 16 11.69 -13.40 -13.34
C VAL A 16 10.47 -14.15 -13.85
N GLY A 17 9.27 -13.68 -13.48
CA GLY A 17 8.01 -14.27 -13.92
C GLY A 17 7.61 -15.53 -13.15
N GLU A 18 8.36 -15.90 -12.12
CA GLU A 18 8.07 -17.04 -11.26
C GLU A 18 7.65 -16.57 -9.87
N ARG A 19 6.52 -17.03 -9.38
CA ARG A 19 6.05 -16.74 -8.02
C ARG A 19 6.46 -17.85 -7.07
N ALA A 20 7.03 -17.52 -5.92
CA ALA A 20 7.17 -18.46 -4.81
C ALA A 20 5.76 -18.83 -4.30
N ILE A 21 5.44 -20.12 -4.21
CA ILE A 21 4.11 -20.62 -3.84
C ILE A 21 4.09 -21.40 -2.53
N THR A 22 5.21 -22.02 -2.15
CA THR A 22 5.36 -22.72 -0.86
C THR A 22 6.79 -22.61 -0.36
N ILE A 23 6.94 -22.68 0.96
CA ILE A 23 8.21 -22.78 1.68
C ILE A 23 8.15 -24.03 2.57
N ASN A 24 9.07 -24.96 2.38
CA ASN A 24 9.30 -26.07 3.31
C ASN A 24 10.50 -25.71 4.20
N ARG A 25 10.23 -25.37 5.45
CA ARG A 25 11.24 -24.93 6.43
C ARG A 25 12.18 -26.05 6.87
N GLN A 26 11.67 -27.29 6.93
CA GLN A 26 12.48 -28.44 7.37
C GLN A 26 13.51 -28.83 6.32
N GLU A 27 13.13 -28.82 5.06
CA GLU A 27 14.01 -29.13 3.93
C GLU A 27 14.76 -27.89 3.41
N LYS A 28 14.43 -26.71 3.92
CA LYS A 28 14.95 -25.39 3.47
C LYS A 28 14.81 -25.20 1.96
N VAL A 29 13.60 -25.42 1.44
CA VAL A 29 13.30 -25.27 0.01
C VAL A 29 12.10 -24.36 -0.22
N ILE A 30 12.15 -23.67 -1.36
CA ILE A 30 11.06 -22.87 -1.92
C ILE A 30 10.62 -23.53 -3.23
N HIS A 31 9.32 -23.70 -3.43
CA HIS A 31 8.78 -24.09 -4.72
C HIS A 31 8.15 -22.90 -5.43
N SER A 32 8.41 -22.80 -6.74
CA SER A 32 7.86 -21.74 -7.58
C SER A 32 6.65 -22.22 -8.40
N SER A 33 5.87 -21.27 -8.90
CA SER A 33 4.76 -21.53 -9.82
C SER A 33 5.15 -22.20 -11.14
N ALA A 34 6.43 -22.18 -11.50
CA ALA A 34 7.00 -22.84 -12.67
C ALA A 34 7.53 -24.27 -12.38
N GLY A 35 7.28 -24.79 -11.17
CA GLY A 35 7.75 -26.13 -10.75
C GLY A 35 9.22 -26.18 -10.35
N ARG A 36 9.88 -25.03 -10.20
CA ARG A 36 11.27 -24.96 -9.74
C ARG A 36 11.36 -25.15 -8.24
N THR A 37 12.39 -25.86 -7.77
CA THR A 37 12.78 -25.96 -6.36
C THR A 37 14.07 -25.16 -6.16
N VAL A 38 14.05 -24.26 -5.19
CA VAL A 38 15.21 -23.45 -4.79
C VAL A 38 15.56 -23.77 -3.34
N TYR A 39 16.78 -24.23 -3.10
CA TYR A 39 17.32 -24.47 -1.76
C TYR A 39 17.91 -23.18 -1.20
N TYR A 40 17.86 -23.01 0.13
CA TYR A 40 18.44 -21.86 0.81
C TYR A 40 19.12 -22.26 2.12
N ASP A 41 20.20 -21.59 2.47
CA ASP A 41 20.80 -21.61 3.81
C ASP A 41 20.13 -20.54 4.68
N LYS A 42 19.94 -19.33 4.11
CA LYS A 42 19.20 -18.22 4.71
C LYS A 42 18.19 -17.68 3.71
N LEU A 43 17.00 -17.37 4.18
CA LEU A 43 15.90 -16.83 3.38
C LEU A 43 15.54 -15.44 3.85
N ILE A 44 15.46 -14.48 2.94
CA ILE A 44 14.90 -13.15 3.21
C ILE A 44 13.57 -13.00 2.49
N MET A 45 12.49 -12.85 3.23
CA MET A 45 11.16 -12.57 2.70
C MET A 45 10.99 -11.05 2.50
N ALA A 46 10.88 -10.61 1.25
CA ALA A 46 10.64 -9.22 0.86
C ALA A 46 9.39 -9.13 -0.03
N THR A 47 8.32 -9.78 0.39
CA THR A 47 7.09 -9.98 -0.38
C THR A 47 6.23 -8.72 -0.52
N GLY A 48 6.54 -7.68 0.26
CA GLY A 48 5.87 -6.38 0.21
C GLY A 48 4.42 -6.44 0.68
N SER A 49 3.58 -5.63 0.04
CA SER A 49 2.17 -5.47 0.39
C SER A 49 1.28 -5.45 -0.85
N TYR A 50 -0.03 -5.39 -0.62
CA TYR A 50 -1.04 -5.14 -1.65
C TYR A 50 -2.01 -4.05 -1.18
N PRO A 51 -2.64 -3.31 -2.11
CA PRO A 51 -3.67 -2.32 -1.77
C PRO A 51 -4.82 -3.00 -1.05
N TRP A 52 -5.29 -2.37 0.02
CA TRP A 52 -6.46 -2.84 0.72
C TRP A 52 -7.69 -2.06 0.26
N ILE A 53 -8.73 -2.77 -0.12
CA ILE A 53 -10.05 -2.22 -0.38
C ILE A 53 -10.95 -2.66 0.78
N PRO A 54 -11.63 -1.75 1.48
CA PRO A 54 -12.64 -2.11 2.48
C PRO A 54 -13.71 -3.02 1.87
N PRO A 55 -14.38 -3.87 2.66
CA PRO A 55 -15.44 -4.75 2.16
C PRO A 55 -16.71 -3.96 1.82
N ILE A 56 -16.62 -3.13 0.78
CA ILE A 56 -17.71 -2.31 0.24
C ILE A 56 -18.37 -3.10 -0.89
N LYS A 57 -19.67 -3.33 -0.78
CA LYS A 57 -20.44 -4.00 -1.85
C LYS A 57 -20.34 -3.20 -3.14
N GLY A 58 -19.95 -3.84 -4.25
CA GLY A 58 -19.78 -3.22 -5.55
C GLY A 58 -18.41 -2.56 -5.77
N SER A 59 -17.45 -2.71 -4.85
CA SER A 59 -16.09 -2.17 -5.03
C SER A 59 -15.30 -2.83 -6.15
N GLU A 60 -15.74 -3.99 -6.62
CA GLU A 60 -15.16 -4.76 -7.73
C GLU A 60 -15.75 -4.40 -9.11
N THR A 61 -16.68 -3.46 -9.17
CA THR A 61 -17.28 -3.06 -10.45
C THR A 61 -16.27 -2.35 -11.36
N GLN A 62 -16.56 -2.36 -12.67
CA GLN A 62 -15.71 -1.69 -13.66
C GLN A 62 -15.44 -0.23 -13.27
N ASP A 63 -14.26 0.30 -13.62
CA ASP A 63 -13.80 1.66 -13.28
C ASP A 63 -13.74 1.95 -11.76
N CYS A 64 -13.55 0.90 -10.95
CA CYS A 64 -13.05 0.96 -9.58
C CYS A 64 -11.58 0.53 -9.58
N PHE A 65 -10.69 1.41 -9.18
CA PHE A 65 -9.24 1.23 -9.29
C PHE A 65 -8.58 1.22 -7.92
N VAL A 66 -7.40 0.61 -7.86
CA VAL A 66 -6.41 0.83 -6.79
C VAL A 66 -5.29 1.72 -7.30
N TYR A 67 -4.51 2.31 -6.41
CA TYR A 67 -3.41 3.21 -6.73
C TYR A 67 -2.11 2.62 -6.22
N ARG A 68 -1.42 1.79 -7.03
CA ARG A 68 -0.22 1.08 -6.59
C ARG A 68 0.85 0.90 -7.65
N THR A 69 0.49 0.54 -8.88
CA THR A 69 1.41 0.22 -9.96
C THR A 69 1.33 1.24 -11.09
N ILE A 70 2.28 1.20 -12.02
CA ILE A 70 2.26 2.05 -13.23
C ILE A 70 1.05 1.67 -14.11
N GLU A 71 0.71 0.37 -14.15
CA GLU A 71 -0.46 -0.12 -14.88
C GLU A 71 -1.75 0.45 -14.29
N ASP A 72 -1.86 0.53 -12.95
CA ASP A 72 -2.98 1.19 -12.27
C ASP A 72 -3.08 2.66 -12.67
N LEU A 73 -1.94 3.38 -12.67
CA LEU A 73 -1.87 4.79 -13.09
C LEU A 73 -2.36 4.99 -14.51
N ASN A 74 -1.90 4.16 -15.45
CA ASN A 74 -2.31 4.23 -16.85
C ASN A 74 -3.81 3.98 -17.02
N ALA A 75 -4.37 3.02 -16.28
CA ALA A 75 -5.79 2.71 -16.28
C ALA A 75 -6.62 3.88 -15.70
N ILE A 76 -6.18 4.45 -14.58
CA ILE A 76 -6.82 5.61 -13.95
C ILE A 76 -6.78 6.81 -14.90
N GLU A 77 -5.63 7.13 -15.49
CA GLU A 77 -5.48 8.25 -16.43
C GLU A 77 -6.40 8.07 -17.65
N SER A 78 -6.41 6.89 -18.25
CA SER A 78 -7.26 6.57 -19.40
C SER A 78 -8.75 6.72 -19.06
N CYS A 79 -9.17 6.34 -17.85
CA CYS A 79 -10.54 6.53 -17.39
C CYS A 79 -10.84 8.01 -17.11
N ALA A 80 -9.95 8.73 -16.42
CA ALA A 80 -10.11 10.13 -16.06
C ALA A 80 -10.31 11.02 -17.30
N ARG A 81 -9.57 10.77 -18.40
CA ARG A 81 -9.67 11.54 -19.65
C ARG A 81 -11.05 11.47 -20.33
N ARG A 82 -11.86 10.44 -20.06
CA ARG A 82 -13.21 10.27 -20.61
C ARG A 82 -14.31 10.56 -19.58
N SER A 83 -13.93 10.89 -18.36
CA SER A 83 -14.82 11.07 -17.21
C SER A 83 -14.92 12.53 -16.81
N LYS A 84 -16.06 12.90 -16.18
CA LYS A 84 -16.28 14.25 -15.66
C LYS A 84 -16.03 14.32 -14.16
N ARG A 85 -16.41 13.28 -13.41
CA ARG A 85 -16.39 13.25 -11.95
C ARG A 85 -15.74 11.98 -11.45
N GLY A 86 -14.77 12.11 -10.53
CA GLY A 86 -14.09 11.00 -9.89
C GLY A 86 -14.07 11.12 -8.37
N ALA A 87 -14.08 9.98 -7.69
CA ALA A 87 -13.89 9.91 -6.25
C ALA A 87 -12.57 9.19 -5.91
N VAL A 88 -11.87 9.71 -4.90
CA VAL A 88 -10.76 9.03 -4.24
C VAL A 88 -11.22 8.66 -2.83
N VAL A 89 -11.23 7.36 -2.51
CA VAL A 89 -11.56 6.85 -1.19
C VAL A 89 -10.26 6.70 -0.40
N GLY A 90 -10.13 7.50 0.66
CA GLY A 90 -8.95 7.64 1.50
C GLY A 90 -8.35 9.05 1.42
N GLY A 91 -8.36 9.75 2.54
CA GLY A 91 -7.85 11.11 2.72
C GLY A 91 -6.44 11.18 3.33
N GLY A 92 -5.67 10.10 3.22
CA GLY A 92 -4.26 10.06 3.58
C GLY A 92 -3.35 10.59 2.46
N LEU A 93 -2.02 10.49 2.67
CA LEU A 93 -0.99 11.04 1.79
C LEU A 93 -1.21 10.68 0.30
N LEU A 94 -1.23 9.37 -0.01
CA LEU A 94 -1.38 8.88 -1.39
C LEU A 94 -2.74 9.21 -1.99
N GLY A 95 -3.80 9.21 -1.19
CA GLY A 95 -5.14 9.56 -1.66
C GLY A 95 -5.23 11.03 -2.07
N LEU A 96 -4.62 11.92 -1.31
CA LEU A 96 -4.56 13.35 -1.66
C LEU A 96 -3.68 13.60 -2.89
N GLU A 97 -2.57 12.86 -3.06
CA GLU A 97 -1.76 12.92 -4.28
C GLU A 97 -2.56 12.46 -5.51
N ALA A 98 -3.29 11.35 -5.39
CA ALA A 98 -4.18 10.88 -6.45
C ALA A 98 -5.28 11.92 -6.79
N ALA A 99 -5.90 12.51 -5.77
CA ALA A 99 -6.92 13.56 -5.96
C ALA A 99 -6.34 14.80 -6.68
N GLY A 100 -5.11 15.18 -6.33
CA GLY A 100 -4.39 16.25 -7.02
C GLY A 100 -4.12 15.94 -8.49
N ALA A 101 -3.71 14.71 -8.79
CA ALA A 101 -3.49 14.26 -10.16
C ALA A 101 -4.80 14.27 -10.98
N LEU A 102 -5.89 13.76 -10.42
CA LEU A 102 -7.20 13.78 -11.10
C LEU A 102 -7.69 15.20 -11.37
N LYS A 103 -7.56 16.09 -10.39
CA LYS A 103 -7.90 17.52 -10.56
C LYS A 103 -7.08 18.16 -11.69
N ASN A 104 -5.79 17.86 -11.81
CA ASN A 104 -4.93 18.38 -12.87
C ASN A 104 -5.30 17.83 -14.27
N LEU A 105 -5.95 16.67 -14.33
CA LEU A 105 -6.55 16.12 -15.55
C LEU A 105 -7.91 16.76 -15.89
N GLY A 106 -8.39 17.74 -15.11
CA GLY A 106 -9.65 18.43 -15.33
C GLY A 106 -10.89 17.70 -14.80
N VAL A 107 -10.70 16.68 -13.96
CA VAL A 107 -11.81 15.93 -13.35
C VAL A 107 -12.36 16.68 -12.14
N GLU A 108 -13.70 16.80 -12.02
CA GLU A 108 -14.36 17.19 -10.76
C GLU A 108 -14.06 16.11 -9.73
N THR A 109 -13.18 16.43 -8.77
CA THR A 109 -12.58 15.44 -7.88
C THR A 109 -13.15 15.53 -6.47
N HIS A 110 -13.56 14.39 -5.94
CA HIS A 110 -14.06 14.21 -4.59
C HIS A 110 -13.12 13.32 -3.79
N VAL A 111 -12.76 13.73 -2.58
CA VAL A 111 -12.05 12.90 -1.59
C VAL A 111 -13.07 12.42 -0.56
N ILE A 112 -13.15 11.12 -0.36
CA ILE A 112 -14.04 10.46 0.59
C ILE A 112 -13.19 9.89 1.72
N GLU A 113 -13.33 10.43 2.92
CA GLU A 113 -12.54 10.00 4.08
C GLU A 113 -13.47 9.48 5.19
N PHE A 114 -13.15 8.29 5.71
CA PHE A 114 -13.86 7.67 6.82
C PHE A 114 -13.63 8.41 8.13
N ALA A 115 -12.39 8.84 8.38
CA ALA A 115 -12.03 9.62 9.56
C ALA A 115 -12.68 11.02 9.55
N PRO A 116 -12.80 11.68 10.70
CA PRO A 116 -13.36 13.03 10.78
C PRO A 116 -12.45 14.12 10.16
N MET A 117 -11.21 13.76 9.79
CA MET A 117 -10.23 14.69 9.26
C MET A 117 -9.30 14.03 8.24
N LEU A 118 -8.66 14.83 7.39
CA LEU A 118 -7.61 14.38 6.47
C LEU A 118 -6.31 14.10 7.23
N MET A 119 -5.53 13.13 6.73
CA MET A 119 -4.21 12.76 7.28
C MET A 119 -4.22 12.52 8.80
N ALA A 120 -5.25 11.82 9.31
CA ALA A 120 -5.48 11.60 10.73
C ALA A 120 -4.33 10.89 11.48
N GLU A 121 -3.44 10.21 10.76
CA GLU A 121 -2.25 9.56 11.33
C GLU A 121 -1.07 10.54 11.51
N GLN A 122 -1.07 11.69 10.81
CA GLN A 122 0.06 12.63 10.76
C GLN A 122 -0.27 14.02 11.31
N LEU A 123 -1.54 14.40 11.37
CA LEU A 123 -1.97 15.75 11.76
C LEU A 123 -2.88 15.71 12.97
N ASP A 124 -2.83 16.78 13.75
CA ASP A 124 -3.83 17.08 14.76
C ASP A 124 -5.14 17.64 14.14
N PRO A 125 -6.22 17.80 14.90
CA PRO A 125 -7.49 18.30 14.36
C PRO A 125 -7.38 19.68 13.71
N MET A 126 -6.54 20.57 14.23
CA MET A 126 -6.35 21.91 13.66
C MET A 126 -5.60 21.84 12.31
N GLY A 127 -4.54 21.06 12.24
CA GLY A 127 -3.79 20.81 11.01
C GLY A 127 -4.65 20.13 9.93
N GLY A 128 -5.46 19.14 10.34
CA GLY A 128 -6.39 18.47 9.42
C GLY A 128 -7.45 19.41 8.84
N GLU A 129 -8.00 20.31 9.64
CA GLU A 129 -8.97 21.33 9.19
C GLU A 129 -8.32 22.37 8.26
N GLN A 130 -7.10 22.83 8.59
CA GLN A 130 -6.35 23.73 7.72
C GLN A 130 -6.04 23.08 6.35
N LEU A 131 -5.62 21.81 6.37
CA LEU A 131 -5.38 21.05 5.16
C LEU A 131 -6.68 20.91 4.35
N ARG A 132 -7.81 20.56 4.98
CA ARG A 132 -9.11 20.45 4.31
C ARG A 132 -9.47 21.75 3.57
N ARG A 133 -9.42 22.88 4.25
CA ARG A 133 -9.71 24.20 3.66
C ARG A 133 -8.79 24.51 2.48
N LYS A 134 -7.52 24.17 2.60
CA LYS A 134 -6.56 24.38 1.52
C LYS A 134 -6.87 23.51 0.31
N ILE A 135 -7.16 22.22 0.49
CA ILE A 135 -7.55 21.28 -0.57
C ILE A 135 -8.85 21.75 -1.25
N GLU A 136 -9.86 22.17 -0.48
CA GLU A 136 -11.12 22.71 -1.03
C GLU A 136 -10.91 24.03 -1.80
N SER A 137 -10.03 24.92 -1.33
CA SER A 137 -9.68 26.15 -2.05
C SER A 137 -9.02 25.90 -3.41
N MET A 138 -8.46 24.71 -3.60
CA MET A 138 -7.89 24.27 -4.89
C MET A 138 -8.90 23.60 -5.81
N GLY A 139 -10.19 23.52 -5.39
CA GLY A 139 -11.27 22.97 -6.21
C GLY A 139 -11.48 21.46 -6.08
N VAL A 140 -10.89 20.81 -5.09
CA VAL A 140 -11.19 19.42 -4.70
C VAL A 140 -12.26 19.43 -3.63
N ARG A 141 -13.30 18.62 -3.76
CA ARG A 141 -14.36 18.49 -2.75
C ARG A 141 -13.97 17.43 -1.71
N VAL A 142 -14.06 17.77 -0.44
CA VAL A 142 -13.67 16.89 0.66
C VAL A 142 -14.89 16.48 1.46
N HIS A 143 -15.04 15.17 1.66
CA HIS A 143 -16.12 14.55 2.43
C HIS A 143 -15.49 13.70 3.54
N THR A 144 -15.41 14.25 4.74
CA THR A 144 -14.94 13.54 5.95
C THR A 144 -16.09 12.85 6.67
N SER A 145 -15.79 11.92 7.60
CA SER A 145 -16.78 11.11 8.32
C SER A 145 -17.74 10.35 7.41
N LYS A 146 -17.26 9.94 6.21
CA LYS A 146 -18.06 9.21 5.22
C LYS A 146 -17.70 7.73 5.19
N ASN A 147 -18.61 6.92 5.69
CA ASN A 147 -18.51 5.46 5.64
C ASN A 147 -19.26 4.94 4.40
N THR A 148 -18.52 4.61 3.35
CA THR A 148 -19.10 4.03 2.13
C THR A 148 -19.59 2.61 2.40
N GLN A 149 -20.88 2.36 2.17
CA GLN A 149 -21.51 1.05 2.40
C GLN A 149 -21.66 0.24 1.10
N GLU A 150 -21.99 0.92 0.02
CA GLU A 150 -22.30 0.29 -1.25
C GLU A 150 -21.94 1.20 -2.43
N ILE A 151 -21.51 0.60 -3.52
CA ILE A 151 -21.32 1.23 -4.82
C ILE A 151 -22.27 0.55 -5.79
N VAL A 152 -23.18 1.31 -6.35
CA VAL A 152 -24.22 0.82 -7.29
C VAL A 152 -23.91 1.36 -8.68
N GLN A 153 -23.74 0.46 -9.65
CA GLN A 153 -23.66 0.81 -11.06
C GLN A 153 -25.02 0.54 -11.71
N GLN A 154 -25.60 1.54 -12.34
CA GLN A 154 -26.91 1.41 -13.01
C GLN A 154 -26.70 1.04 -14.48
N GLY A 155 -27.11 -0.17 -14.85
CA GLY A 155 -27.05 -0.63 -16.23
C GLY A 155 -25.64 -0.67 -16.82
N THR A 156 -25.51 -0.27 -18.09
CA THR A 156 -24.25 -0.18 -18.84
C THR A 156 -23.56 1.18 -18.75
N GLU A 157 -24.15 2.13 -18.02
CA GLU A 157 -23.57 3.45 -17.86
C GLU A 157 -22.31 3.40 -16.98
N ALA A 158 -21.33 4.24 -17.30
CA ALA A 158 -20.12 4.38 -16.49
C ALA A 158 -20.40 4.96 -15.09
N ARG A 159 -21.55 5.66 -14.94
CA ARG A 159 -21.93 6.35 -13.71
C ARG A 159 -22.22 5.38 -12.57
N LYS A 160 -21.68 5.69 -11.41
CA LYS A 160 -21.85 4.95 -10.16
C LYS A 160 -22.44 5.84 -9.09
N THR A 161 -23.26 5.25 -8.22
CA THR A 161 -23.75 5.90 -7.00
C THR A 161 -23.05 5.28 -5.81
N MET A 162 -22.27 6.08 -5.09
CA MET A 162 -21.72 5.73 -3.79
C MET A 162 -22.76 6.04 -2.71
N ARG A 163 -23.10 5.04 -1.88
CA ARG A 163 -24.04 5.17 -0.76
C ARG A 163 -23.29 5.15 0.55
N PHE A 164 -23.57 6.10 1.41
CA PHE A 164 -22.92 6.26 2.71
C PHE A 164 -23.83 5.82 3.87
N ALA A 165 -23.23 5.48 5.00
CA ALA A 165 -23.96 5.04 6.19
C ALA A 165 -24.93 6.10 6.77
N ASP A 166 -24.71 7.37 6.49
CA ASP A 166 -25.58 8.48 6.88
C ASP A 166 -26.78 8.70 5.92
N GLY A 167 -26.96 7.81 4.95
CA GLY A 167 -28.02 7.87 3.96
C GLY A 167 -27.78 8.84 2.80
N SER A 168 -26.67 9.58 2.80
CA SER A 168 -26.30 10.44 1.67
C SER A 168 -25.72 9.62 0.50
N GLU A 169 -25.79 10.19 -0.70
CA GLU A 169 -25.30 9.57 -1.92
C GLU A 169 -24.37 10.52 -2.69
N LEU A 170 -23.46 9.95 -3.48
CA LEU A 170 -22.60 10.69 -4.40
C LEU A 170 -22.50 9.95 -5.71
N GLU A 171 -22.83 10.65 -6.81
CA GLU A 171 -22.66 10.12 -8.16
C GLU A 171 -21.27 10.47 -8.71
N VAL A 172 -20.57 9.45 -9.24
CA VAL A 172 -19.24 9.57 -9.86
C VAL A 172 -19.13 8.66 -11.08
N ASP A 173 -18.19 8.94 -11.97
CA ASP A 173 -17.94 8.10 -13.14
C ASP A 173 -16.96 6.96 -12.80
N PHE A 174 -15.99 7.21 -11.90
CA PHE A 174 -15.01 6.22 -11.45
C PHE A 174 -14.56 6.47 -10.02
N ILE A 175 -13.94 5.44 -9.42
CA ILE A 175 -13.50 5.46 -8.03
C ILE A 175 -12.05 4.96 -7.96
N VAL A 176 -11.20 5.64 -7.17
CA VAL A 176 -9.83 5.23 -6.85
C VAL A 176 -9.76 4.92 -5.36
N PHE A 177 -9.41 3.69 -5.00
CA PHE A 177 -9.19 3.28 -3.62
C PHE A 177 -7.74 3.53 -3.20
N SER A 178 -7.56 4.34 -2.17
CA SER A 178 -6.27 4.63 -1.51
C SER A 178 -6.42 4.50 0.00
N THR A 179 -6.97 3.37 0.45
CA THR A 179 -7.38 3.09 1.84
C THR A 179 -6.32 2.31 2.64
N GLY A 180 -5.08 2.38 2.20
CA GLY A 180 -3.95 1.72 2.83
C GLY A 180 -3.56 0.40 2.17
N ILE A 181 -2.71 -0.35 2.88
CA ILE A 181 -2.10 -1.58 2.39
C ILE A 181 -2.32 -2.73 3.38
N ARG A 182 -2.13 -3.96 2.88
CA ARG A 182 -2.01 -5.17 3.70
C ARG A 182 -0.72 -5.90 3.35
N PRO A 183 0.04 -6.38 4.34
CA PRO A 183 1.23 -7.19 4.13
C PRO A 183 0.96 -8.44 3.30
N ARG A 184 1.90 -8.83 2.43
CA ARG A 184 1.86 -10.13 1.74
C ARG A 184 2.53 -11.19 2.58
N ASP A 185 1.85 -11.66 3.60
CA ASP A 185 2.31 -12.61 4.61
C ASP A 185 1.76 -14.04 4.43
N LYS A 186 1.01 -14.29 3.35
CA LYS A 186 0.38 -15.58 3.09
C LYS A 186 1.38 -16.75 3.08
N LEU A 187 2.56 -16.58 2.46
CA LEU A 187 3.59 -17.61 2.45
C LEU A 187 4.11 -17.92 3.86
N ALA A 188 4.29 -16.88 4.67
CA ALA A 188 4.70 -17.02 6.07
C ALA A 188 3.67 -17.80 6.89
N THR A 189 2.40 -17.42 6.78
CA THR A 189 1.29 -18.13 7.43
C THR A 189 1.23 -19.60 7.00
N GLN A 190 1.36 -19.88 5.71
CA GLN A 190 1.29 -21.23 5.15
C GLN A 190 2.44 -22.14 5.61
N CYS A 191 3.64 -21.60 5.83
CA CYS A 191 4.77 -22.36 6.35
C CYS A 191 4.90 -22.32 7.88
N GLY A 192 3.93 -21.73 8.59
CA GLY A 192 3.89 -21.73 10.06
C GLY A 192 4.83 -20.73 10.71
N LEU A 193 5.20 -19.62 10.05
CA LEU A 193 5.85 -18.49 10.68
C LEU A 193 4.82 -17.65 11.45
N GLU A 194 5.29 -16.96 12.48
CA GLU A 194 4.45 -16.06 13.27
C GLU A 194 4.07 -14.83 12.45
N VAL A 195 2.76 -14.50 12.47
CA VAL A 195 2.19 -13.34 11.79
C VAL A 195 1.40 -12.52 12.80
N ALA A 196 1.56 -11.20 12.76
CA ALA A 196 0.88 -10.28 13.66
C ALA A 196 -0.65 -10.27 13.42
N PRO A 197 -1.48 -9.98 14.44
CA PRO A 197 -2.96 -10.01 14.33
C PRO A 197 -3.53 -9.08 13.24
N ARG A 198 -2.85 -7.99 12.92
CA ARG A 198 -3.23 -7.05 11.85
C ARG A 198 -2.53 -7.33 10.52
N GLY A 199 -1.82 -8.46 10.42
CA GLY A 199 -0.97 -8.86 9.31
C GLY A 199 0.47 -8.40 9.48
N GLY A 200 1.36 -9.04 8.69
CA GLY A 200 2.81 -8.82 8.70
C GLY A 200 3.57 -9.90 9.46
N ILE A 201 4.67 -10.34 8.87
CA ILE A 201 5.54 -11.39 9.42
C ILE A 201 6.24 -10.83 10.65
N VAL A 202 6.04 -11.42 11.81
CA VAL A 202 6.68 -10.96 13.07
C VAL A 202 8.18 -11.13 12.97
N ILE A 203 8.91 -10.06 13.30
CA ILE A 203 10.37 -10.03 13.34
C ILE A 203 10.88 -9.47 14.67
N ASN A 204 12.09 -9.92 15.05
CA ASN A 204 12.86 -9.34 16.14
C ASN A 204 13.73 -8.15 15.67
N ASP A 205 14.56 -7.61 16.54
CA ASP A 205 15.44 -6.47 16.25
C ASP A 205 16.51 -6.79 15.19
N ALA A 206 16.80 -8.07 14.93
CA ALA A 206 17.68 -8.52 13.84
C ALA A 206 16.93 -8.73 12.51
N CYS A 207 15.65 -8.35 12.42
CA CYS A 207 14.75 -8.67 11.31
C CYS A 207 14.54 -10.18 11.06
N GLN A 208 14.87 -11.02 12.03
CA GLN A 208 14.71 -12.47 12.00
C GLN A 208 13.28 -12.83 12.41
N THR A 209 12.70 -13.82 11.75
CA THR A 209 11.36 -14.34 12.06
C THR A 209 11.39 -15.35 13.21
N SER A 210 10.26 -16.03 13.46
CA SER A 210 10.21 -17.17 14.40
C SER A 210 11.03 -18.39 13.94
N ASP A 211 11.65 -18.33 12.75
CA ASP A 211 12.59 -19.31 12.23
C ASP A 211 13.99 -18.69 12.15
N PRO A 212 15.05 -19.32 12.73
CA PRO A 212 16.40 -18.73 12.78
C PRO A 212 17.08 -18.59 11.41
N ASP A 213 16.58 -19.24 10.39
CA ASP A 213 17.11 -19.16 9.03
C ASP A 213 16.26 -18.28 8.09
N ILE A 214 15.18 -17.68 8.61
CA ILE A 214 14.27 -16.88 7.82
C ILE A 214 14.15 -15.46 8.40
N TYR A 215 14.33 -14.46 7.55
CA TYR A 215 14.20 -13.04 7.83
C TYR A 215 13.04 -12.45 7.04
N ALA A 216 12.47 -11.34 7.50
CA ALA A 216 11.49 -10.59 6.73
C ALA A 216 11.81 -9.09 6.80
N ILE A 217 11.65 -8.39 5.66
CA ILE A 217 12.00 -6.97 5.52
C ILE A 217 10.94 -6.20 4.73
N GLY A 218 10.86 -4.89 4.96
CA GLY A 218 9.96 -3.99 4.25
C GLY A 218 8.49 -4.17 4.65
N GLU A 219 7.58 -3.90 3.73
CA GLU A 219 6.14 -3.81 4.01
C GLU A 219 5.46 -5.14 4.37
N CYS A 220 6.13 -6.28 4.22
CA CYS A 220 5.60 -7.57 4.69
C CYS A 220 5.98 -7.88 6.14
N ALA A 221 6.93 -7.16 6.73
CA ALA A 221 7.41 -7.39 8.08
C ALA A 221 6.62 -6.58 9.12
N SER A 222 6.45 -7.16 10.32
CA SER A 222 5.87 -6.52 11.49
C SER A 222 6.87 -6.53 12.65
N TRP A 223 7.40 -5.36 12.98
CA TRP A 223 8.28 -5.16 14.10
C TRP A 223 7.52 -4.42 15.22
N ASN A 224 7.52 -4.96 16.43
CA ASN A 224 6.77 -4.42 17.56
C ASN A 224 5.29 -4.11 17.21
N ASN A 225 4.61 -5.04 16.51
CA ASN A 225 3.24 -4.90 16.00
C ASN A 225 3.03 -3.73 15.02
N ARG A 226 4.09 -3.21 14.42
CA ARG A 226 4.04 -2.11 13.45
C ARG A 226 4.56 -2.55 12.09
N VAL A 227 3.79 -2.25 11.04
CA VAL A 227 4.18 -2.39 9.63
C VAL A 227 4.57 -1.01 9.10
N TYR A 228 5.68 -0.95 8.37
CA TYR A 228 6.21 0.29 7.81
C TYR A 228 5.87 0.41 6.33
N GLY A 229 4.99 1.32 5.98
CA GLY A 229 4.53 1.55 4.59
C GLY A 229 5.43 2.49 3.77
N LEU A 230 6.71 2.63 4.13
CA LEU A 230 7.68 3.47 3.44
C LEU A 230 8.89 2.65 3.01
N VAL A 231 9.61 3.12 1.98
CA VAL A 231 10.77 2.41 1.45
C VAL A 231 12.00 2.48 2.36
N ALA A 232 12.22 3.60 3.04
CA ALA A 232 13.42 3.82 3.86
C ALA A 232 13.56 2.84 5.03
N PRO A 233 12.51 2.51 5.81
CA PRO A 233 12.56 1.44 6.80
C PRO A 233 12.99 0.08 6.21
N GLY A 234 12.49 -0.25 5.01
CA GLY A 234 12.85 -1.49 4.32
C GLY A 234 14.34 -1.60 4.00
N TYR A 235 14.99 -0.51 3.62
CA TYR A 235 16.45 -0.49 3.42
C TYR A 235 17.22 -0.68 4.74
N LYS A 236 16.78 -0.03 5.82
CA LYS A 236 17.38 -0.27 7.15
C LYS A 236 17.23 -1.72 7.58
N MET A 237 16.03 -2.29 7.43
CA MET A 237 15.78 -3.70 7.74
C MET A 237 16.68 -4.63 6.91
N ALA A 238 16.86 -4.33 5.62
CA ALA A 238 17.74 -5.12 4.74
C ALA A 238 19.19 -5.10 5.22
N GLN A 239 19.71 -3.93 5.62
CA GLN A 239 21.05 -3.81 6.16
C GLN A 239 21.21 -4.61 7.45
N VAL A 240 20.27 -4.46 8.39
CA VAL A 240 20.27 -5.19 9.67
C VAL A 240 20.22 -6.70 9.46
N ALA A 241 19.34 -7.18 8.57
CA ALA A 241 19.23 -8.61 8.27
C ALA A 241 20.54 -9.17 7.69
N VAL A 242 21.19 -8.44 6.78
CA VAL A 242 22.48 -8.84 6.19
C VAL A 242 23.59 -8.82 7.24
N ASP A 243 23.65 -7.78 8.07
CA ASP A 243 24.66 -7.69 9.14
C ASP A 243 24.53 -8.88 10.10
N HIS A 244 23.30 -9.21 10.53
CA HIS A 244 23.08 -10.37 11.40
C HIS A 244 23.41 -11.71 10.71
N ILE A 245 23.15 -11.88 9.42
CA ILE A 245 23.53 -13.08 8.66
C ILE A 245 25.05 -13.24 8.59
N LEU A 246 25.80 -12.14 8.63
CA LEU A 246 27.26 -12.09 8.57
C LEU A 246 27.92 -12.00 9.95
N ASP A 247 27.19 -12.26 11.02
CA ASP A 247 27.64 -12.21 12.42
C ASP A 247 28.16 -10.81 12.84
N ASN A 248 27.65 -9.74 12.21
CA ASN A 248 27.91 -8.37 12.63
C ASN A 248 26.84 -7.88 13.61
N GLU A 249 27.24 -7.05 14.56
CA GLU A 249 26.31 -6.41 15.51
C GLU A 249 25.58 -5.25 14.81
N ASN A 250 24.27 -5.38 14.66
CA ASN A 250 23.36 -4.30 14.22
C ASN A 250 21.94 -4.65 14.67
N ALA A 251 21.10 -3.63 14.91
CA ALA A 251 19.74 -3.80 15.34
C ALA A 251 18.80 -2.81 14.64
N PHE A 252 17.59 -3.24 14.34
CA PHE A 252 16.53 -2.37 13.87
C PHE A 252 15.84 -1.73 15.07
N GLU A 253 16.02 -0.43 15.21
CA GLU A 253 15.46 0.39 16.29
C GLU A 253 14.21 1.19 15.84
N GLY A 254 13.64 0.77 14.71
CA GLY A 254 12.56 1.51 14.06
C GLY A 254 13.06 2.51 13.03
N ALA A 255 12.14 3.29 12.50
CA ALA A 255 12.43 4.30 11.49
C ALA A 255 11.54 5.53 11.69
N ASP A 256 12.06 6.66 11.30
CA ASP A 256 11.31 7.91 11.16
C ASP A 256 10.24 7.73 10.08
N LEU A 257 8.99 7.99 10.45
CA LEU A 257 7.82 7.94 9.57
C LEU A 257 7.32 9.33 9.17
N SER A 258 8.13 10.36 9.43
CA SER A 258 7.79 11.70 8.96
C SER A 258 7.56 11.68 7.44
N ALA A 259 6.39 12.10 7.03
CA ALA A 259 5.99 12.15 5.63
C ALA A 259 5.87 13.59 5.18
N LYS A 260 6.35 13.89 3.98
CA LYS A 260 6.13 15.18 3.34
C LYS A 260 5.10 15.02 2.23
N LEU A 261 3.94 15.64 2.40
CA LEU A 261 2.98 15.81 1.34
C LEU A 261 3.41 17.00 0.47
N LYS A 262 3.73 16.74 -0.78
CA LYS A 262 3.90 17.78 -1.80
C LYS A 262 2.70 17.77 -2.72
N LEU A 263 1.63 18.42 -2.33
CA LEU A 263 0.38 18.43 -3.08
C LEU A 263 0.09 19.81 -3.62
N LEU A 264 0.03 19.97 -4.94
CA LEU A 264 -0.46 21.19 -5.61
C LEU A 264 0.13 22.50 -5.04
N GLY A 265 1.40 22.50 -4.63
CA GLY A 265 2.05 23.63 -3.99
C GLY A 265 1.76 23.78 -2.48
N VAL A 266 1.22 22.75 -1.86
CA VAL A 266 1.10 22.65 -0.39
C VAL A 266 2.18 21.71 0.12
N ASP A 267 3.06 22.21 0.96
CA ASP A 267 4.01 21.39 1.71
C ASP A 267 3.43 21.13 3.10
N VAL A 268 3.12 19.88 3.39
CA VAL A 268 2.72 19.43 4.74
C VAL A 268 3.82 18.52 5.26
N GLY A 269 4.39 18.86 6.39
CA GLY A 269 5.28 18.01 7.15
C GLY A 269 4.53 17.48 8.38
N GLY A 270 4.37 16.18 8.49
CA GLY A 270 3.92 15.50 9.71
C GLY A 270 5.12 14.89 10.42
N ILE A 271 5.19 15.02 11.74
CA ILE A 271 6.22 14.43 12.61
C ILE A 271 5.65 13.18 13.28
#